data_4bbde2ac498ed76e9a391972b436a707
#
_entry.id   4bbde2ac498ed76e9a391972b436a707
#
_cell.length_a   1.000
_cell.length_b   1.000
_cell.length_c   1.000
_cell.angle_alpha   90.00
_cell.angle_beta   90.00
_cell.angle_gamma   90.00
#
_symmetry.space_group_name_H-M   'P 1'
#
loop_
_entity.id
_entity.type
_entity.pdbx_description
1 polymer ?
#
loop_
_entity_poly.entity_id
_entity_poly.type
_entity_poly.pdbx_seq_one_letter_code
_entity_poly.pdbx_strand_id
1 'polypeptide(L)'
;MNSLCSDAVIVNETNDNWTRMGKELLSQADIRINGTRAWDIQLHHAGFFKRVLQQGSLGLGESYMEGWWDCERLDILFCKILKAKLDQQMPGNLKDILRIASARLFNLQSRSRAWIVGKEHYDIGNDLFALMLDPHMQYSCAYWKDATTLDDAQNAKLKMICEKLQLKPGMRLLDIGCGWGGLAEYAARHYGVAVEGVTISKEQQKMAQQRCEGLDVNILLQDYRDLDKHYDRIVSVGMFEHVGPKNYDTYFSIADRCLKPDGLFLLHTIGSNKKGMSVDPWINKYIFPNGCLPAISHIAEASESRFVMEDWHNFGSDYDKTLMAWHERFNQALPELSSRYSATFRRMFNYYLCACAGAFRARDIELWQVLFSRGVEGGIRVYR
;
A
#
# COMPACT_ATOMS: atom_id res chain seq x y z
N MET A 1 31.02 -16.37 23.57
CA MET A 1 32.03 -15.29 23.47
C MET A 1 32.78 -15.50 22.16
N ASN A 2 32.37 -14.85 21.10
CA ASN A 2 33.18 -14.62 19.92
C ASN A 2 32.67 -13.29 19.32
N SER A 3 33.44 -12.26 19.59
CA SER A 3 33.25 -10.90 19.12
C SER A 3 33.58 -10.86 17.63
N LEU A 4 32.57 -10.69 16.80
CA LEU A 4 32.75 -10.21 15.43
C LEU A 4 32.75 -8.67 15.50
N CYS A 5 33.90 -8.09 15.86
CA CYS A 5 34.21 -6.72 15.51
C CYS A 5 34.26 -6.65 13.98
N SER A 6 33.20 -6.14 13.32
CA SER A 6 33.30 -5.68 11.93
C SER A 6 34.13 -4.39 11.95
N ASP A 7 35.29 -4.40 11.31
CA ASP A 7 36.07 -3.21 10.98
C ASP A 7 35.16 -2.26 10.21
N ALA A 8 34.67 -1.25 10.89
CA ALA A 8 33.96 -0.14 10.29
C ALA A 8 34.96 0.60 9.40
N VAL A 9 34.89 0.40 8.10
CA VAL A 9 35.64 1.19 7.12
C VAL A 9 35.15 2.63 7.26
N ILE A 10 35.93 3.44 7.97
CA ILE A 10 35.69 4.89 8.03
C ILE A 10 35.96 5.42 6.64
N VAL A 11 34.88 5.65 5.87
CA VAL A 11 34.97 6.32 4.58
C VAL A 11 35.42 7.76 4.86
N ASN A 12 36.62 8.11 4.42
CA ASN A 12 37.07 9.49 4.43
C ASN A 12 36.06 10.32 3.63
N GLU A 13 35.32 11.15 4.34
CA GLU A 13 34.30 12.01 3.72
C GLU A 13 34.99 12.95 2.74
N THR A 14 34.67 12.83 1.46
CA THR A 14 35.11 13.80 0.47
C THR A 14 34.46 15.14 0.77
N ASN A 15 35.28 16.19 0.91
CA ASN A 15 34.75 17.54 1.16
C ASN A 15 34.36 18.20 -0.19
N ASP A 16 33.62 17.45 -1.02
CA ASP A 16 33.11 17.93 -2.29
C ASP A 16 31.78 18.68 -2.16
N ASN A 17 31.39 19.37 -3.22
CA ASN A 17 30.14 20.14 -3.25
C ASN A 17 28.88 19.28 -3.02
N TRP A 18 28.89 18.00 -3.45
CA TRP A 18 27.75 17.07 -3.27
C TRP A 18 27.56 16.72 -1.79
N THR A 19 28.66 16.41 -1.12
CA THR A 19 28.67 16.10 0.32
C THR A 19 28.22 17.29 1.15
N ARG A 20 28.69 18.49 0.85
CA ARG A 20 28.28 19.72 1.57
C ARG A 20 26.79 19.97 1.39
N MET A 21 26.29 19.97 0.14
CA MET A 21 24.87 20.21 -0.16
C MET A 21 23.96 19.14 0.45
N GLY A 22 24.36 17.86 0.40
CA GLY A 22 23.58 16.77 0.97
C GLY A 22 23.49 16.85 2.51
N LYS A 23 24.59 17.19 3.20
CA LYS A 23 24.58 17.42 4.65
C LYS A 23 23.72 18.61 5.04
N GLU A 24 23.75 19.68 4.27
CA GLU A 24 22.93 20.87 4.49
C GLU A 24 21.45 20.55 4.37
N LEU A 25 21.03 19.78 3.35
CA LEU A 25 19.68 19.29 3.20
C LEU A 25 19.25 18.40 4.37
N LEU A 26 20.05 17.39 4.73
CA LEU A 26 19.74 16.49 5.82
C LEU A 26 19.62 17.21 7.17
N SER A 27 20.42 18.26 7.38
CA SER A 27 20.36 19.06 8.61
C SER A 27 19.01 19.75 8.82
N GLN A 28 18.29 20.10 7.75
CA GLN A 28 16.93 20.67 7.82
C GLN A 28 15.91 19.68 8.39
N ALA A 29 16.17 18.38 8.24
CA ALA A 29 15.35 17.32 8.82
C ALA A 29 15.91 16.83 10.16
N ASP A 30 16.89 17.49 10.75
CA ASP A 30 17.59 17.03 11.96
C ASP A 30 18.11 15.59 11.79
N ILE A 31 18.83 15.34 10.70
CA ILE A 31 19.50 14.07 10.37
C ILE A 31 20.99 14.35 10.23
N ARG A 32 21.83 13.49 10.85
CA ARG A 32 23.28 13.58 10.77
C ARG A 32 23.85 12.37 10.02
N ILE A 33 24.98 12.60 9.37
CA ILE A 33 25.81 11.53 8.84
C ILE A 33 26.76 11.05 9.93
N ASN A 34 26.87 9.72 10.08
CA ASN A 34 27.68 9.06 11.09
C ASN A 34 27.40 9.58 12.52
N GLY A 35 26.14 9.99 12.75
CA GLY A 35 25.68 10.41 14.08
C GLY A 35 25.35 9.21 14.96
N THR A 36 24.94 9.49 16.19
CA THR A 36 24.72 8.47 17.25
C THR A 36 23.25 8.16 17.49
N ARG A 37 22.32 8.86 16.83
CA ARG A 37 20.89 8.65 17.04
C ARG A 37 20.38 7.55 16.10
N ALA A 38 19.38 6.82 16.50
CA ALA A 38 18.85 5.69 15.77
C ALA A 38 18.37 6.02 14.33
N TRP A 39 18.01 7.28 14.07
CA TRP A 39 17.61 7.77 12.73
C TRP A 39 18.73 8.46 11.95
N ASP A 40 19.95 8.53 12.49
CA ASP A 40 21.12 9.08 11.78
C ASP A 40 21.63 8.06 10.75
N ILE A 41 22.08 8.56 9.59
CA ILE A 41 22.59 7.73 8.51
C ILE A 41 24.04 7.33 8.81
N GLN A 42 24.31 6.03 8.78
CA GLN A 42 25.68 5.48 8.83
C GLN A 42 26.17 5.28 7.39
N LEU A 43 27.18 6.03 6.98
CA LEU A 43 27.63 6.08 5.59
C LEU A 43 28.82 5.13 5.36
N HIS A 44 28.70 4.27 4.33
CA HIS A 44 29.71 3.28 3.97
C HIS A 44 30.32 3.52 2.58
N HIS A 45 29.76 4.45 1.78
CA HIS A 45 30.25 4.69 0.41
C HIS A 45 30.28 6.18 0.06
N ALA A 46 31.45 6.68 -0.39
CA ALA A 46 31.66 8.10 -0.69
C ALA A 46 30.77 8.65 -1.83
N GLY A 47 30.32 7.82 -2.75
CA GLY A 47 29.44 8.19 -3.87
C GLY A 47 27.98 8.47 -3.49
N PHE A 48 27.57 8.27 -2.24
CA PHE A 48 26.18 8.37 -1.77
C PHE A 48 25.52 9.71 -2.12
N PHE A 49 26.11 10.83 -1.71
CA PHE A 49 25.49 12.14 -1.93
C PHE A 49 25.32 12.48 -3.40
N LYS A 50 26.34 12.19 -4.24
CA LYS A 50 26.24 12.39 -5.68
C LYS A 50 25.09 11.58 -6.28
N ARG A 51 24.95 10.31 -5.90
CA ARG A 51 23.89 9.44 -6.40
C ARG A 51 22.50 9.91 -5.96
N VAL A 52 22.35 10.23 -4.68
CA VAL A 52 21.05 10.68 -4.13
C VAL A 52 20.62 12.01 -4.73
N LEU A 53 21.51 12.98 -4.82
CA LEU A 53 21.20 14.30 -5.40
C LEU A 53 20.92 14.25 -6.91
N GLN A 54 21.49 13.27 -7.63
CA GLN A 54 21.24 13.09 -9.07
C GLN A 54 20.01 12.24 -9.37
N GLN A 55 19.64 11.28 -8.51
CA GLN A 55 18.63 10.27 -8.78
C GLN A 55 17.44 10.32 -7.80
N GLY A 56 17.46 11.22 -6.82
CA GLY A 56 16.38 11.38 -5.85
C GLY A 56 16.14 10.11 -5.03
N SER A 57 14.86 9.80 -4.79
CA SER A 57 14.43 8.65 -4.00
C SER A 57 14.92 7.32 -4.59
N LEU A 58 15.01 7.21 -5.91
CA LEU A 58 15.54 6.01 -6.57
C LEU A 58 17.00 5.77 -6.17
N GLY A 59 17.84 6.82 -6.21
CA GLY A 59 19.23 6.75 -5.78
C GLY A 59 19.39 6.44 -4.30
N LEU A 60 18.52 6.99 -3.45
CA LEU A 60 18.49 6.72 -2.01
C LEU A 60 18.17 5.25 -1.72
N GLY A 61 17.11 4.72 -2.33
CA GLY A 61 16.70 3.35 -2.08
C GLY A 61 17.66 2.31 -2.69
N GLU A 62 18.15 2.53 -3.91
CA GLU A 62 19.09 1.61 -4.54
C GLU A 62 20.44 1.58 -3.80
N SER A 63 20.94 2.72 -3.36
CA SER A 63 22.16 2.76 -2.56
C SER A 63 21.99 2.06 -1.19
N TYR A 64 20.81 2.11 -0.60
CA TYR A 64 20.49 1.30 0.59
C TYR A 64 20.54 -0.20 0.27
N MET A 65 19.88 -0.63 -0.81
CA MET A 65 19.86 -2.03 -1.22
C MET A 65 21.27 -2.58 -1.48
N GLU A 66 22.17 -1.74 -1.97
CA GLU A 66 23.59 -2.07 -2.25
C GLU A 66 24.51 -1.95 -1.01
N GLY A 67 23.98 -1.55 0.16
CA GLY A 67 24.75 -1.43 1.40
C GLY A 67 25.65 -0.19 1.48
N TRP A 68 25.37 0.87 0.72
CA TRP A 68 26.15 2.11 0.78
C TRP A 68 25.91 2.90 2.05
N TRP A 69 24.82 2.64 2.74
CA TRP A 69 24.46 3.26 4.00
C TRP A 69 23.49 2.41 4.80
N ASP A 70 23.44 2.65 6.11
CA ASP A 70 22.52 2.04 7.05
C ASP A 70 21.85 3.10 7.94
N CYS A 71 20.71 2.71 8.53
CA CYS A 71 20.01 3.47 9.55
C CYS A 71 19.20 2.49 10.41
N GLU A 72 19.33 2.59 11.72
CA GLU A 72 18.64 1.70 12.67
C GLU A 72 17.11 1.89 12.62
N ARG A 73 16.65 3.17 12.56
CA ARG A 73 15.23 3.53 12.53
C ARG A 73 14.87 4.25 11.24
N LEU A 74 14.85 3.47 10.14
CA LEU A 74 14.45 3.94 8.81
C LEU A 74 13.07 4.61 8.82
N ASP A 75 12.12 4.08 9.60
CA ASP A 75 10.78 4.64 9.73
C ASP A 75 10.78 6.08 10.26
N ILE A 76 11.65 6.36 11.24
CA ILE A 76 11.83 7.72 11.79
C ILE A 76 12.55 8.60 10.77
N LEU A 77 13.59 8.08 10.11
CA LEU A 77 14.34 8.78 9.07
C LEU A 77 13.39 9.28 7.97
N PHE A 78 12.55 8.40 7.41
CA PHE A 78 11.60 8.77 6.36
C PHE A 78 10.55 9.76 6.84
N CYS A 79 10.03 9.58 8.04
CA CYS A 79 9.11 10.56 8.62
C CYS A 79 9.72 11.96 8.70
N LYS A 80 11.00 12.07 9.11
CA LYS A 80 11.71 13.35 9.19
C LYS A 80 11.97 13.96 7.80
N ILE A 81 12.41 13.17 6.83
CA ILE A 81 12.62 13.60 5.43
C ILE A 81 11.34 14.20 4.85
N LEU A 82 10.22 13.51 4.99
CA LEU A 82 8.93 13.94 4.44
C LEU A 82 8.34 15.15 5.17
N LYS A 83 8.45 15.20 6.51
CA LYS A 83 8.03 16.39 7.28
C LYS A 83 8.83 17.65 6.91
N ALA A 84 10.12 17.50 6.63
CA ALA A 84 10.96 18.61 6.17
C ALA A 84 10.81 18.89 4.65
N LYS A 85 9.98 18.10 3.93
CA LYS A 85 9.74 18.21 2.48
C LYS A 85 11.02 18.15 1.64
N LEU A 86 11.99 17.37 2.07
CA LEU A 86 13.27 17.25 1.35
C LEU A 86 13.10 16.55 -0.01
N ASP A 87 12.09 15.69 -0.14
CA ASP A 87 11.67 15.06 -1.39
C ASP A 87 11.31 16.09 -2.48
N GLN A 88 10.76 17.25 -2.09
CA GLN A 88 10.35 18.33 -2.99
C GLN A 88 11.49 19.29 -3.34
N GLN A 89 12.58 19.27 -2.57
CA GLN A 89 13.73 20.13 -2.78
C GLN A 89 14.79 19.49 -3.70
N MET A 90 14.66 18.19 -3.96
CA MET A 90 15.58 17.49 -4.88
C MET A 90 15.26 17.85 -6.34
N PRO A 91 16.27 18.08 -7.19
CA PRO A 91 16.05 18.33 -8.60
C PRO A 91 15.36 17.12 -9.23
N GLY A 92 14.19 17.37 -9.84
CA GLY A 92 13.46 16.34 -10.58
C GLY A 92 14.32 15.75 -11.69
N ASN A 93 14.49 14.43 -11.71
CA ASN A 93 15.22 13.77 -12.79
C ASN A 93 14.40 13.91 -14.09
N LEU A 94 15.06 14.22 -15.21
CA LEU A 94 14.45 14.32 -16.54
C LEU A 94 13.63 13.05 -16.88
N LYS A 95 14.08 11.87 -16.42
CA LYS A 95 13.35 10.61 -16.55
C LYS A 95 12.00 10.62 -15.82
N ASP A 96 11.91 11.25 -14.66
CA ASP A 96 10.65 11.36 -13.91
C ASP A 96 9.69 12.32 -14.59
N ILE A 97 10.18 13.40 -15.17
CA ILE A 97 9.38 14.34 -15.99
C ILE A 97 8.83 13.61 -17.23
N LEU A 98 9.66 12.83 -17.92
CA LEU A 98 9.24 12.05 -19.07
C LEU A 98 8.25 10.94 -18.68
N ARG A 99 8.41 10.31 -17.52
CA ARG A 99 7.48 9.30 -17.00
C ARG A 99 6.12 9.90 -16.67
N ILE A 100 6.09 11.06 -16.01
CA ILE A 100 4.85 11.80 -15.73
C ILE A 100 4.16 12.22 -17.05
N ALA A 101 4.92 12.70 -18.02
CA ALA A 101 4.39 13.06 -19.33
C ALA A 101 3.82 11.81 -20.07
N SER A 102 4.52 10.69 -20.03
CA SER A 102 4.04 9.44 -20.64
C SER A 102 2.79 8.88 -19.95
N ALA A 103 2.71 8.96 -18.62
CA ALA A 103 1.52 8.56 -17.87
C ALA A 103 0.28 9.42 -18.21
N ARG A 104 0.48 10.69 -18.55
CA ARG A 104 -0.60 11.56 -19.06
C ARG A 104 -1.06 11.19 -20.46
N LEU A 105 -0.16 10.71 -21.32
CA LEU A 105 -0.47 10.37 -22.71
C LEU A 105 -1.00 8.93 -22.84
N PHE A 106 -0.44 7.97 -22.12
CA PHE A 106 -0.78 6.54 -22.21
C PHE A 106 -1.56 6.06 -20.98
N ASN A 107 -2.53 5.17 -21.17
CA ASN A 107 -3.20 4.48 -20.07
C ASN A 107 -2.30 3.33 -19.57
N LEU A 108 -1.51 3.59 -18.53
CA LEU A 108 -0.59 2.61 -17.93
C LEU A 108 -1.31 1.47 -17.20
N GLN A 109 -2.59 1.64 -16.88
CA GLN A 109 -3.47 0.68 -16.22
C GLN A 109 -4.50 0.09 -17.20
N SER A 110 -4.16 0.03 -18.50
CA SER A 110 -4.98 -0.66 -19.51
C SER A 110 -5.15 -2.15 -19.19
N ARG A 111 -6.21 -2.77 -19.73
CA ARG A 111 -6.53 -4.20 -19.51
C ARG A 111 -5.31 -5.13 -19.68
N SER A 112 -4.59 -5.02 -20.78
CA SER A 112 -3.42 -5.86 -21.05
C SER A 112 -2.29 -5.68 -20.04
N ARG A 113 -2.09 -4.47 -19.52
CA ARG A 113 -1.04 -4.17 -18.54
C ARG A 113 -1.43 -4.58 -17.12
N ALA A 114 -2.70 -4.55 -16.76
CA ALA A 114 -3.18 -4.99 -15.45
C ALA A 114 -2.82 -6.48 -15.20
N TRP A 115 -2.96 -7.34 -16.21
CA TRP A 115 -2.57 -8.75 -16.12
C TRP A 115 -1.06 -8.98 -15.91
N ILE A 116 -0.21 -8.11 -16.48
CA ILE A 116 1.25 -8.18 -16.31
C ILE A 116 1.63 -7.81 -14.89
N VAL A 117 1.08 -6.71 -14.36
CA VAL A 117 1.33 -6.25 -12.99
C VAL A 117 0.88 -7.29 -11.96
N GLY A 118 -0.31 -7.91 -12.17
CA GLY A 118 -0.80 -8.98 -11.29
C GLY A 118 0.14 -10.18 -11.22
N LYS A 119 0.83 -10.51 -12.32
CA LYS A 119 1.79 -11.61 -12.36
C LYS A 119 3.12 -11.25 -11.66
N GLU A 120 3.69 -10.09 -11.95
CA GLU A 120 5.00 -9.71 -11.43
C GLU A 120 4.97 -9.34 -9.94
N HIS A 121 3.88 -8.77 -9.46
CA HIS A 121 3.79 -8.26 -8.09
C HIS A 121 3.54 -9.36 -7.04
N TYR A 122 2.80 -10.43 -7.39
CA TYR A 122 2.46 -11.51 -6.47
C TYR A 122 3.37 -12.74 -6.61
N ASP A 123 4.35 -12.73 -7.53
CA ASP A 123 5.38 -13.77 -7.67
C ASP A 123 6.50 -13.67 -6.59
N ILE A 124 6.40 -12.72 -5.66
CA ILE A 124 7.34 -12.58 -4.51
C ILE A 124 7.31 -13.83 -3.60
N GLY A 125 6.27 -14.64 -3.71
CA GLY A 125 6.11 -15.89 -2.97
C GLY A 125 5.10 -15.78 -1.82
N ASN A 126 4.12 -16.67 -1.82
CA ASN A 126 3.08 -16.72 -0.79
C ASN A 126 3.63 -17.05 0.60
N ASP A 127 4.80 -17.67 0.69
CA ASP A 127 5.50 -18.02 1.92
C ASP A 127 5.92 -16.79 2.73
N LEU A 128 6.46 -15.77 2.06
CA LEU A 128 6.79 -14.49 2.71
C LEU A 128 5.55 -13.83 3.31
N PHE A 129 4.48 -13.74 2.51
CA PHE A 129 3.23 -13.14 2.96
C PHE A 129 2.58 -13.93 4.09
N ALA A 130 2.62 -15.27 4.05
CA ALA A 130 2.09 -16.12 5.12
C ALA A 130 2.81 -15.94 6.46
N LEU A 131 4.11 -15.64 6.43
CA LEU A 131 4.90 -15.40 7.65
C LEU A 131 4.72 -13.97 8.20
N MET A 132 4.40 -13.01 7.33
CA MET A 132 4.33 -11.59 7.69
C MET A 132 2.91 -11.14 8.04
N LEU A 133 1.90 -11.63 7.31
CA LEU A 133 0.51 -11.18 7.45
C LEU A 133 -0.21 -11.91 8.60
N ASP A 134 -1.44 -11.49 8.86
CA ASP A 134 -2.37 -12.15 9.76
C ASP A 134 -2.95 -13.45 9.17
N PRO A 135 -3.65 -14.29 9.94
CA PRO A 135 -4.25 -15.53 9.44
C PRO A 135 -5.22 -15.36 8.27
N HIS A 136 -5.88 -14.20 8.14
CA HIS A 136 -6.73 -13.87 6.99
C HIS A 136 -5.97 -13.34 5.79
N MET A 137 -4.63 -13.28 5.85
CA MET A 137 -3.77 -12.81 4.77
C MET A 137 -4.16 -11.41 4.25
N GLN A 138 -4.41 -10.47 5.17
CA GLN A 138 -4.82 -9.10 4.83
C GLN A 138 -3.60 -8.24 4.51
N TYR A 139 -3.33 -7.99 3.22
CA TYR A 139 -2.26 -7.08 2.79
C TYR A 139 -2.79 -5.66 2.59
N SER A 140 -3.44 -5.15 3.62
CA SER A 140 -4.04 -3.80 3.68
C SER A 140 -4.03 -3.30 5.13
N CYS A 141 -4.28 -2.01 5.32
CA CYS A 141 -4.28 -1.40 6.65
C CYS A 141 -5.23 -2.11 7.62
N ALA A 142 -4.73 -2.43 8.80
CA ALA A 142 -5.52 -2.90 9.94
C ALA A 142 -6.17 -1.72 10.68
N TYR A 143 -7.17 -2.00 11.55
CA TYR A 143 -7.83 -0.99 12.38
C TYR A 143 -7.46 -1.17 13.86
N TRP A 144 -6.70 -0.24 14.41
CA TRP A 144 -6.02 -0.37 15.70
C TRP A 144 -6.75 0.30 16.87
N LYS A 145 -8.02 0.67 16.72
CA LYS A 145 -8.75 1.43 17.76
C LYS A 145 -8.67 0.76 19.13
N ASP A 146 -9.02 -0.51 19.22
CA ASP A 146 -9.05 -1.27 20.49
C ASP A 146 -8.21 -2.57 20.38
N ALA A 147 -7.24 -2.61 19.46
CA ALA A 147 -6.41 -3.77 19.19
C ALA A 147 -4.97 -3.57 19.69
N THR A 148 -4.37 -4.65 20.19
CA THR A 148 -2.97 -4.65 20.65
C THR A 148 -2.06 -5.52 19.78
N THR A 149 -2.64 -6.43 18.98
CA THR A 149 -1.92 -7.28 18.03
C THR A 149 -2.36 -7.00 16.60
N LEU A 150 -1.52 -7.37 15.62
CA LEU A 150 -1.87 -7.27 14.20
C LEU A 150 -3.12 -8.10 13.88
N ASP A 151 -3.23 -9.29 14.44
CA ASP A 151 -4.34 -10.20 14.16
C ASP A 151 -5.67 -9.63 14.68
N ASP A 152 -5.68 -9.06 15.89
CA ASP A 152 -6.85 -8.38 16.43
C ASP A 152 -7.22 -7.14 15.61
N ALA A 153 -6.23 -6.37 15.19
CA ALA A 153 -6.45 -5.17 14.39
C ALA A 153 -6.99 -5.50 12.98
N GLN A 154 -6.54 -6.59 12.37
CA GLN A 154 -7.10 -7.05 11.09
C GLN A 154 -8.51 -7.61 11.25
N ASN A 155 -8.79 -8.38 12.32
CA ASN A 155 -10.14 -8.80 12.64
C ASN A 155 -11.07 -7.61 12.87
N ALA A 156 -10.62 -6.59 13.61
CA ALA A 156 -11.38 -5.35 13.82
C ALA A 156 -11.68 -4.63 12.49
N LYS A 157 -10.72 -4.58 11.55
CA LYS A 157 -10.92 -4.01 10.22
C LYS A 157 -11.96 -4.80 9.41
N LEU A 158 -11.88 -6.13 9.40
CA LEU A 158 -12.84 -6.97 8.69
C LEU A 158 -14.25 -6.80 9.24
N LYS A 159 -14.39 -6.81 10.58
CA LYS A 159 -15.64 -6.54 11.28
C LYS A 159 -16.20 -5.17 10.92
N MET A 160 -15.38 -4.11 11.00
CA MET A 160 -15.80 -2.74 10.67
C MET A 160 -16.30 -2.62 9.23
N ILE A 161 -15.65 -3.27 8.26
CA ILE A 161 -16.10 -3.31 6.86
C ILE A 161 -17.48 -3.94 6.76
N CYS A 162 -17.69 -5.12 7.36
CA CYS A 162 -18.97 -5.83 7.34
C CYS A 162 -20.09 -5.04 8.02
N GLU A 163 -19.80 -4.37 9.13
CA GLU A 163 -20.76 -3.53 9.86
C GLU A 163 -21.11 -2.24 9.09
N LYS A 164 -20.13 -1.58 8.47
CA LYS A 164 -20.38 -0.42 7.58
C LYS A 164 -21.26 -0.80 6.39
N LEU A 165 -21.03 -1.97 5.81
CA LEU A 165 -21.86 -2.51 4.74
C LEU A 165 -23.21 -3.06 5.23
N GLN A 166 -23.45 -3.10 6.54
CA GLN A 166 -24.68 -3.64 7.14
C GLN A 166 -25.02 -5.03 6.61
N LEU A 167 -24.03 -5.92 6.57
CA LEU A 167 -24.21 -7.28 6.04
C LEU A 167 -25.23 -8.07 6.87
N LYS A 168 -26.11 -8.79 6.16
CA LYS A 168 -27.12 -9.67 6.76
C LYS A 168 -27.16 -11.00 6.02
N PRO A 169 -27.53 -12.10 6.70
CA PRO A 169 -27.63 -13.41 6.05
C PRO A 169 -28.48 -13.39 4.79
N GLY A 170 -28.03 -14.09 3.77
CA GLY A 170 -28.68 -14.18 2.46
C GLY A 170 -28.38 -13.03 1.48
N MET A 171 -27.69 -11.97 1.90
CA MET A 171 -27.21 -10.92 0.98
C MET A 171 -26.11 -11.45 0.07
N ARG A 172 -26.00 -10.85 -1.12
CA ARG A 172 -24.90 -11.07 -2.07
C ARG A 172 -23.90 -9.93 -1.98
N LEU A 173 -22.65 -10.26 -1.66
CA LEU A 173 -21.50 -9.34 -1.60
C LEU A 173 -20.59 -9.54 -2.79
N LEU A 174 -20.20 -8.46 -3.47
CA LEU A 174 -19.10 -8.43 -4.43
C LEU A 174 -17.84 -7.90 -3.75
N ASP A 175 -16.73 -8.65 -3.84
CA ASP A 175 -15.39 -8.23 -3.39
C ASP A 175 -14.48 -7.97 -4.61
N ILE A 176 -14.27 -6.69 -4.93
CA ILE A 176 -13.48 -6.26 -6.09
C ILE A 176 -11.99 -6.21 -5.70
N GLY A 177 -11.23 -7.20 -6.14
CA GLY A 177 -9.83 -7.37 -5.74
C GLY A 177 -9.71 -8.16 -4.43
N CYS A 178 -10.32 -9.34 -4.38
CA CYS A 178 -10.49 -10.14 -3.17
C CYS A 178 -9.17 -10.71 -2.58
N GLY A 179 -8.03 -10.52 -3.24
CA GLY A 179 -6.74 -11.03 -2.78
C GLY A 179 -6.78 -12.54 -2.51
N TRP A 180 -6.29 -12.96 -1.35
CA TRP A 180 -6.29 -14.37 -0.91
C TRP A 180 -7.61 -14.82 -0.24
N GLY A 181 -8.69 -14.05 -0.40
CA GLY A 181 -10.04 -14.41 0.01
C GLY A 181 -10.35 -14.22 1.50
N GLY A 182 -9.47 -13.57 2.27
CA GLY A 182 -9.68 -13.43 3.72
C GLY A 182 -10.92 -12.62 4.11
N LEU A 183 -11.23 -11.54 3.40
CA LEU A 183 -12.48 -10.79 3.62
C LEU A 183 -13.70 -11.61 3.18
N ALA A 184 -13.60 -12.29 2.04
CA ALA A 184 -14.68 -13.14 1.54
C ALA A 184 -15.01 -14.28 2.50
N GLU A 185 -13.99 -14.99 3.01
CA GLU A 185 -14.15 -16.01 4.07
C GLU A 185 -14.81 -15.43 5.31
N TYR A 186 -14.28 -14.31 5.83
CA TYR A 186 -14.78 -13.66 7.04
C TYR A 186 -16.26 -13.27 6.90
N ALA A 187 -16.62 -12.62 5.80
CA ALA A 187 -18.00 -12.18 5.55
C ALA A 187 -18.97 -13.37 5.43
N ALA A 188 -18.62 -14.39 4.66
CA ALA A 188 -19.46 -15.57 4.51
C ALA A 188 -19.65 -16.31 5.85
N ARG A 189 -18.56 -16.51 6.60
CA ARG A 189 -18.56 -17.26 7.86
C ARG A 189 -19.32 -16.55 8.99
N HIS A 190 -19.11 -15.25 9.14
CA HIS A 190 -19.63 -14.50 10.29
C HIS A 190 -20.95 -13.78 10.03
N TYR A 191 -21.27 -13.50 8.74
CA TYR A 191 -22.48 -12.76 8.38
C TYR A 191 -23.45 -13.56 7.49
N GLY A 192 -23.10 -14.77 7.09
CA GLY A 192 -23.97 -15.65 6.29
C GLY A 192 -24.32 -15.09 4.92
N VAL A 193 -23.43 -14.33 4.31
CA VAL A 193 -23.59 -13.75 2.97
C VAL A 193 -22.99 -14.65 1.91
N ALA A 194 -23.59 -14.65 0.71
CA ALA A 194 -22.98 -15.22 -0.48
C ALA A 194 -21.98 -14.22 -1.05
N VAL A 195 -20.73 -14.62 -1.27
CA VAL A 195 -19.67 -13.73 -1.75
C VAL A 195 -19.20 -14.12 -3.16
N GLU A 196 -19.15 -13.16 -4.06
CA GLU A 196 -18.42 -13.29 -5.31
C GLU A 196 -17.18 -12.39 -5.25
N GLY A 197 -15.98 -13.00 -5.26
CA GLY A 197 -14.71 -12.31 -5.25
C GLY A 197 -14.06 -12.33 -6.64
N VAL A 198 -13.48 -11.22 -7.08
CA VAL A 198 -12.73 -11.16 -8.33
C VAL A 198 -11.28 -10.79 -8.11
N THR A 199 -10.39 -11.49 -8.80
CA THR A 199 -8.94 -11.21 -8.84
C THR A 199 -8.40 -11.47 -10.25
N ILE A 200 -7.28 -10.84 -10.59
CA ILE A 200 -6.53 -11.09 -11.84
C ILE A 200 -5.28 -11.97 -11.61
N SER A 201 -5.03 -12.40 -10.37
CA SER A 201 -3.93 -13.29 -10.00
C SER A 201 -4.40 -14.72 -9.85
N LYS A 202 -3.80 -15.66 -10.63
CA LYS A 202 -4.09 -17.09 -10.54
C LYS A 202 -3.71 -17.69 -9.19
N GLU A 203 -2.60 -17.24 -8.63
CA GLU A 203 -2.12 -17.71 -7.33
C GLU A 203 -3.06 -17.27 -6.20
N GLN A 204 -3.52 -16.02 -6.23
CA GLN A 204 -4.52 -15.54 -5.28
C GLN A 204 -5.83 -16.30 -5.42
N GLN A 205 -6.33 -16.49 -6.65
CA GLN A 205 -7.56 -17.25 -6.89
C GLN A 205 -7.48 -18.65 -6.28
N LYS A 206 -6.41 -19.40 -6.57
CA LYS A 206 -6.21 -20.76 -6.07
C LYS A 206 -6.24 -20.82 -4.54
N MET A 207 -5.50 -19.93 -3.88
CA MET A 207 -5.47 -19.90 -2.42
C MET A 207 -6.81 -19.43 -1.83
N ALA A 208 -7.47 -18.45 -2.44
CA ALA A 208 -8.76 -17.97 -2.00
C ALA A 208 -9.85 -19.05 -2.12
N GLN A 209 -9.85 -19.84 -3.20
CA GLN A 209 -10.75 -20.98 -3.37
C GLN A 209 -10.52 -22.05 -2.28
N GLN A 210 -9.27 -22.39 -1.99
CA GLN A 210 -8.94 -23.31 -0.91
C GLN A 210 -9.38 -22.80 0.46
N ARG A 211 -9.14 -21.52 0.75
CA ARG A 211 -9.54 -20.86 2.01
C ARG A 211 -11.05 -20.88 2.21
N CYS A 212 -11.79 -20.67 1.15
CA CYS A 212 -13.25 -20.54 1.18
C CYS A 212 -13.99 -21.87 0.96
N GLU A 213 -13.28 -23.01 0.96
CA GLU A 213 -13.90 -24.32 0.75
C GLU A 213 -15.02 -24.58 1.77
N GLY A 214 -16.19 -25.04 1.29
CA GLY A 214 -17.38 -25.29 2.10
C GLY A 214 -18.18 -24.03 2.50
N LEU A 215 -17.82 -22.84 2.02
CA LEU A 215 -18.57 -21.61 2.20
C LEU A 215 -19.28 -21.20 0.90
N ASP A 216 -20.32 -20.37 1.01
CA ASP A 216 -20.99 -19.79 -0.15
C ASP A 216 -20.15 -18.64 -0.74
N VAL A 217 -18.99 -19.00 -1.27
CA VAL A 217 -17.99 -18.06 -1.83
C VAL A 217 -17.54 -18.56 -3.20
N ASN A 218 -17.66 -17.71 -4.21
CA ASN A 218 -17.20 -17.96 -5.57
C ASN A 218 -16.09 -16.99 -5.95
N ILE A 219 -14.87 -17.49 -6.22
CA ILE A 219 -13.72 -16.67 -6.58
C ILE A 219 -13.42 -16.81 -8.09
N LEU A 220 -13.55 -15.71 -8.80
CA LEU A 220 -13.38 -15.63 -10.26
C LEU A 220 -12.04 -15.01 -10.63
N LEU A 221 -11.37 -15.60 -11.60
CA LEU A 221 -10.22 -15.00 -12.29
C LEU A 221 -10.76 -14.09 -13.40
N GLN A 222 -11.07 -12.84 -13.03
CA GLN A 222 -11.79 -11.92 -13.92
C GLN A 222 -11.38 -10.47 -13.68
N ASP A 223 -11.30 -9.70 -14.76
CA ASP A 223 -11.16 -8.24 -14.65
C ASP A 223 -12.51 -7.64 -14.20
N TYR A 224 -12.45 -6.71 -13.25
CA TYR A 224 -13.66 -6.04 -12.70
C TYR A 224 -14.52 -5.36 -13.80
N ARG A 225 -13.91 -5.00 -14.93
CA ARG A 225 -14.60 -4.36 -16.07
C ARG A 225 -15.61 -5.28 -16.76
N ASP A 226 -15.48 -6.60 -16.55
CA ASP A 226 -16.37 -7.62 -17.14
C ASP A 226 -17.50 -8.05 -16.20
N LEU A 227 -17.65 -7.37 -15.04
CA LEU A 227 -18.74 -7.63 -14.10
C LEU A 227 -20.08 -7.13 -14.66
N ASP A 228 -21.12 -7.95 -14.58
CA ASP A 228 -22.46 -7.68 -15.13
C ASP A 228 -23.61 -8.10 -14.20
N LYS A 229 -23.31 -8.74 -13.08
CA LYS A 229 -24.32 -9.20 -12.09
C LYS A 229 -24.65 -8.09 -11.09
N HIS A 230 -25.75 -8.28 -10.33
CA HIS A 230 -26.20 -7.33 -9.32
C HIS A 230 -25.99 -7.90 -7.90
N TYR A 231 -25.53 -7.01 -7.00
CA TYR A 231 -25.19 -7.34 -5.62
C TYR A 231 -25.87 -6.40 -4.64
N ASP A 232 -26.15 -6.91 -3.44
CA ASP A 232 -26.69 -6.10 -2.35
C ASP A 232 -25.64 -5.16 -1.79
N ARG A 233 -24.38 -5.62 -1.79
CA ARG A 233 -23.23 -4.89 -1.25
C ARG A 233 -22.01 -5.06 -2.15
N ILE A 234 -21.21 -4.02 -2.22
CA ILE A 234 -19.91 -4.04 -2.92
C ILE A 234 -18.83 -3.58 -1.95
N VAL A 235 -17.68 -4.24 -1.99
CA VAL A 235 -16.47 -3.84 -1.28
C VAL A 235 -15.27 -3.88 -2.21
N SER A 236 -14.32 -2.97 -1.98
CA SER A 236 -13.02 -2.99 -2.63
C SER A 236 -11.97 -2.48 -1.66
N VAL A 237 -10.93 -3.28 -1.40
CA VAL A 237 -9.90 -3.01 -0.40
C VAL A 237 -8.52 -3.07 -1.02
N GLY A 238 -7.82 -1.92 -1.11
CA GLY A 238 -6.44 -1.83 -1.61
C GLY A 238 -6.29 -2.17 -3.09
N MET A 239 -7.35 -1.98 -3.88
CA MET A 239 -7.33 -2.26 -5.33
C MET A 239 -7.40 -0.97 -6.17
N PHE A 240 -8.01 0.08 -5.63
CA PHE A 240 -8.27 1.32 -6.37
C PHE A 240 -6.99 2.06 -6.76
N GLU A 241 -5.90 1.83 -6.02
CA GLU A 241 -4.54 2.30 -6.30
C GLU A 241 -3.98 1.76 -7.63
N HIS A 242 -4.55 0.67 -8.13
CA HIS A 242 -4.18 0.04 -9.40
C HIS A 242 -5.13 0.41 -10.56
N VAL A 243 -6.18 1.16 -10.31
CA VAL A 243 -7.17 1.57 -11.31
C VAL A 243 -6.64 2.71 -12.19
N GLY A 244 -6.06 3.73 -11.57
CA GLY A 244 -5.49 4.91 -12.23
C GLY A 244 -6.53 5.93 -12.72
N PRO A 245 -6.15 7.22 -12.81
CA PRO A 245 -7.08 8.34 -13.04
C PRO A 245 -7.93 8.23 -14.31
N LYS A 246 -7.38 7.63 -15.37
CA LYS A 246 -8.09 7.45 -16.65
C LYS A 246 -9.23 6.43 -16.58
N ASN A 247 -9.26 5.60 -15.54
CA ASN A 247 -10.24 4.53 -15.39
C ASN A 247 -11.16 4.74 -14.17
N TYR A 248 -10.99 5.81 -13.38
CA TYR A 248 -11.82 6.05 -12.18
C TYR A 248 -13.31 6.16 -12.52
N ASP A 249 -13.66 6.90 -13.58
CA ASP A 249 -15.04 6.99 -14.05
C ASP A 249 -15.61 5.61 -14.44
N THR A 250 -14.84 4.82 -15.21
CA THR A 250 -15.22 3.44 -15.57
C THR A 250 -15.42 2.56 -14.35
N TYR A 251 -14.54 2.67 -13.35
CA TYR A 251 -14.62 1.89 -12.13
C TYR A 251 -15.91 2.20 -11.34
N PHE A 252 -16.22 3.48 -11.11
CA PHE A 252 -17.45 3.89 -10.45
C PHE A 252 -18.70 3.57 -11.25
N SER A 253 -18.65 3.67 -12.57
CA SER A 253 -19.75 3.25 -13.46
C SER A 253 -20.06 1.76 -13.36
N ILE A 254 -19.04 0.91 -13.18
CA ILE A 254 -19.22 -0.53 -12.98
C ILE A 254 -19.78 -0.82 -11.60
N ALA A 255 -19.26 -0.17 -10.54
CA ALA A 255 -19.79 -0.30 -9.20
C ALA A 255 -21.28 0.10 -9.16
N ASP A 256 -21.63 1.20 -9.81
CA ASP A 256 -23.02 1.67 -9.95
C ASP A 256 -23.90 0.64 -10.68
N ARG A 257 -23.46 0.15 -11.83
CA ARG A 257 -24.20 -0.86 -12.60
C ARG A 257 -24.43 -2.15 -11.81
N CYS A 258 -23.44 -2.57 -11.03
CA CYS A 258 -23.50 -3.82 -10.27
C CYS A 258 -24.19 -3.69 -8.91
N LEU A 259 -24.44 -2.49 -8.41
CA LEU A 259 -25.06 -2.28 -7.12
C LEU A 259 -26.60 -2.22 -7.26
N LYS A 260 -27.33 -2.96 -6.43
CA LYS A 260 -28.80 -2.87 -6.33
C LYS A 260 -29.25 -1.48 -5.83
N PRO A 261 -30.51 -1.08 -6.03
CA PRO A 261 -31.01 0.24 -5.61
C PRO A 261 -30.74 0.60 -4.15
N ASP A 262 -30.98 -0.34 -3.21
CA ASP A 262 -30.74 -0.16 -1.76
C ASP A 262 -29.35 -0.63 -1.33
N GLY A 263 -28.43 -0.70 -2.27
CA GLY A 263 -27.11 -1.23 -2.05
C GLY A 263 -26.13 -0.23 -1.40
N LEU A 264 -25.09 -0.78 -0.75
CA LEU A 264 -23.98 -0.04 -0.22
C LEU A 264 -22.68 -0.46 -0.89
N PHE A 265 -21.84 0.51 -1.18
CA PHE A 265 -20.50 0.30 -1.72
C PHE A 265 -19.46 0.91 -0.78
N LEU A 266 -18.49 0.11 -0.32
CA LEU A 266 -17.38 0.55 0.50
C LEU A 266 -16.07 0.48 -0.30
N LEU A 267 -15.42 1.63 -0.43
CA LEU A 267 -14.09 1.78 -1.01
C LEU A 267 -13.06 2.03 0.09
N HIS A 268 -12.05 1.14 0.20
CA HIS A 268 -10.92 1.30 1.10
C HIS A 268 -9.65 1.47 0.25
N THR A 269 -9.02 2.63 0.32
CA THR A 269 -7.88 2.99 -0.54
C THR A 269 -6.88 3.89 0.17
N ILE A 270 -5.60 3.72 -0.17
CA ILE A 270 -4.58 4.73 0.11
C ILE A 270 -4.87 5.93 -0.80
N GLY A 271 -4.66 7.12 -0.27
CA GLY A 271 -4.83 8.34 -1.04
C GLY A 271 -3.90 9.47 -0.61
N SER A 272 -3.97 10.56 -1.33
CA SER A 272 -3.19 11.76 -1.05
C SER A 272 -4.07 13.01 -1.06
N ASN A 273 -3.77 13.95 -0.17
CA ASN A 273 -4.42 15.26 -0.15
C ASN A 273 -3.97 16.18 -1.31
N LYS A 274 -3.01 15.72 -2.13
CA LYS A 274 -2.46 16.46 -3.27
C LYS A 274 -2.90 15.83 -4.59
N LYS A 275 -3.54 16.62 -5.47
CA LYS A 275 -3.87 16.18 -6.83
C LYS A 275 -2.60 16.05 -7.68
N GLY A 276 -2.48 14.93 -8.42
CA GLY A 276 -1.36 14.70 -9.34
C GLY A 276 -0.10 14.09 -8.69
N MET A 277 -0.19 13.62 -7.46
CA MET A 277 0.91 12.91 -6.83
C MET A 277 1.14 11.55 -7.52
N SER A 278 2.31 11.37 -8.11
CA SER A 278 2.76 10.05 -8.60
C SER A 278 3.32 9.24 -7.44
N VAL A 279 3.20 7.93 -7.53
CA VAL A 279 3.91 7.04 -6.61
C VAL A 279 5.41 7.30 -6.71
N ASP A 280 6.10 7.28 -5.58
CA ASP A 280 7.56 7.43 -5.48
C ASP A 280 8.28 6.55 -6.52
N PRO A 281 9.33 7.06 -7.22
CA PRO A 281 10.04 6.33 -8.26
C PRO A 281 10.60 4.98 -7.83
N TRP A 282 11.11 4.87 -6.61
CA TRP A 282 11.64 3.63 -6.10
C TRP A 282 10.50 2.64 -5.77
N ILE A 283 9.45 3.10 -5.10
CA ILE A 283 8.24 2.28 -4.82
C ILE A 283 7.63 1.78 -6.14
N ASN A 284 7.53 2.65 -7.14
CA ASN A 284 7.01 2.26 -8.46
C ASN A 284 7.87 1.22 -9.17
N LYS A 285 9.19 1.27 -8.99
CA LYS A 285 10.10 0.32 -9.66
C LYS A 285 10.12 -1.06 -9.00
N TYR A 286 10.10 -1.10 -7.67
CA TYR A 286 10.41 -2.30 -6.91
C TYR A 286 9.20 -2.93 -6.20
N ILE A 287 8.16 -2.16 -5.89
CA ILE A 287 7.06 -2.62 -5.03
C ILE A 287 5.70 -2.59 -5.76
N PHE A 288 5.25 -1.42 -6.25
CA PHE A 288 3.94 -1.24 -6.86
C PHE A 288 4.05 -0.61 -8.26
N PRO A 289 4.44 -1.40 -9.28
CA PRO A 289 4.54 -0.90 -10.65
C PRO A 289 3.22 -0.31 -11.13
N ASN A 290 3.28 0.90 -11.69
CA ASN A 290 2.13 1.66 -12.17
C ASN A 290 1.06 1.99 -11.12
N GLY A 291 1.36 1.89 -9.83
CA GLY A 291 0.49 2.35 -8.76
C GLY A 291 0.17 3.85 -8.89
N CYS A 292 -1.01 4.25 -8.47
CA CYS A 292 -1.45 5.65 -8.50
C CYS A 292 -2.34 5.94 -7.30
N LEU A 293 -1.95 6.90 -6.48
CA LEU A 293 -2.74 7.29 -5.32
C LEU A 293 -3.82 8.31 -5.74
N PRO A 294 -5.11 8.01 -5.49
CA PRO A 294 -6.16 8.98 -5.73
C PRO A 294 -6.06 10.18 -4.80
N ALA A 295 -6.44 11.34 -5.28
CA ALA A 295 -6.76 12.48 -4.43
C ALA A 295 -8.25 12.44 -4.04
N ILE A 296 -8.63 13.18 -2.99
CA ILE A 296 -10.02 13.35 -2.55
C ILE A 296 -10.91 13.77 -3.74
N SER A 297 -10.44 14.74 -4.54
CA SER A 297 -11.17 15.23 -5.71
C SER A 297 -11.41 14.16 -6.78
N HIS A 298 -10.49 13.21 -6.96
CA HIS A 298 -10.69 12.12 -7.93
C HIS A 298 -11.84 11.19 -7.53
N ILE A 299 -11.94 10.88 -6.22
CA ILE A 299 -13.02 10.05 -5.70
C ILE A 299 -14.35 10.79 -5.77
N ALA A 300 -14.36 12.08 -5.39
CA ALA A 300 -15.55 12.93 -5.45
C ALA A 300 -16.05 13.09 -6.89
N GLU A 301 -15.17 13.48 -7.83
CA GLU A 301 -15.49 13.64 -9.25
C GLU A 301 -16.04 12.35 -9.88
N ALA A 302 -15.44 11.20 -9.56
CA ALA A 302 -15.84 9.91 -10.14
C ALA A 302 -17.14 9.34 -9.53
N SER A 303 -17.46 9.69 -8.27
CA SER A 303 -18.70 9.28 -7.60
C SER A 303 -19.88 10.23 -7.86
N GLU A 304 -19.60 11.45 -8.32
CA GLU A 304 -20.62 12.48 -8.59
C GLU A 304 -21.72 11.95 -9.53
N SER A 305 -22.95 12.31 -9.28
CA SER A 305 -24.17 11.86 -9.98
C SER A 305 -24.50 10.35 -9.93
N ARG A 306 -23.66 9.52 -9.32
CA ARG A 306 -23.89 8.06 -9.18
C ARG A 306 -24.24 7.66 -7.75
N PHE A 307 -23.56 8.27 -6.78
CA PHE A 307 -23.62 7.86 -5.39
C PHE A 307 -23.78 9.05 -4.44
N VAL A 308 -24.43 8.81 -3.33
CA VAL A 308 -24.37 9.65 -2.13
C VAL A 308 -23.20 9.14 -1.27
N MET A 309 -22.31 10.04 -0.88
CA MET A 309 -21.20 9.73 0.03
C MET A 309 -21.73 9.80 1.47
N GLU A 310 -21.87 8.65 2.11
CA GLU A 310 -22.46 8.53 3.45
C GLU A 310 -21.42 8.69 4.57
N ASP A 311 -20.18 8.26 4.33
CA ASP A 311 -19.08 8.34 5.29
C ASP A 311 -17.71 8.48 4.59
N TRP A 312 -16.83 9.26 5.19
CA TRP A 312 -15.42 9.33 4.85
C TRP A 312 -14.58 9.15 6.12
N HIS A 313 -14.07 7.95 6.34
CA HIS A 313 -13.28 7.61 7.50
C HIS A 313 -11.79 7.57 7.16
N ASN A 314 -11.01 8.51 7.71
CA ASN A 314 -9.57 8.54 7.59
C ASN A 314 -8.93 7.93 8.85
N PHE A 315 -8.21 6.84 8.69
CA PHE A 315 -7.40 6.20 9.74
C PHE A 315 -5.99 5.83 9.24
N GLY A 316 -5.41 6.71 8.42
CA GLY A 316 -4.06 6.53 7.86
C GLY A 316 -2.97 6.35 8.92
N SER A 317 -3.15 6.87 10.13
CA SER A 317 -2.24 6.63 11.26
C SER A 317 -2.11 5.17 11.66
N ASP A 318 -3.15 4.37 11.41
CA ASP A 318 -3.15 2.94 11.71
C ASP A 318 -2.31 2.13 10.71
N TYR A 319 -2.08 2.67 9.52
CA TYR A 319 -1.21 2.01 8.56
C TYR A 319 0.27 2.05 8.97
N ASP A 320 0.72 3.12 9.63
CA ASP A 320 2.04 3.15 10.25
C ASP A 320 2.21 1.96 11.22
N LYS A 321 1.28 1.75 12.14
CA LYS A 321 1.29 0.61 13.06
C LYS A 321 1.26 -0.74 12.34
N THR A 322 0.43 -0.87 11.31
CA THR A 322 0.29 -2.08 10.50
C THR A 322 1.60 -2.43 9.79
N LEU A 323 2.24 -1.45 9.14
CA LEU A 323 3.51 -1.62 8.45
C LEU A 323 4.65 -1.97 9.41
N MET A 324 4.67 -1.37 10.60
CA MET A 324 5.66 -1.70 11.62
C MET A 324 5.43 -3.10 12.22
N ALA A 325 4.19 -3.55 12.37
CA ALA A 325 3.89 -4.92 12.77
C ALA A 325 4.30 -5.94 11.69
N TRP A 326 4.08 -5.64 10.40
CA TRP A 326 4.60 -6.44 9.30
C TRP A 326 6.13 -6.47 9.29
N HIS A 327 6.77 -5.33 9.53
CA HIS A 327 8.22 -5.22 9.61
C HIS A 327 8.80 -6.08 10.74
N GLU A 328 8.16 -6.08 11.90
CA GLU A 328 8.56 -6.92 13.02
C GLU A 328 8.46 -8.42 12.67
N ARG A 329 7.32 -8.86 12.13
CA ARG A 329 7.12 -10.26 11.71
C ARG A 329 8.08 -10.67 10.58
N PHE A 330 8.31 -9.79 9.62
CA PHE A 330 9.30 -10.01 8.57
C PHE A 330 10.70 -10.25 9.14
N ASN A 331 11.14 -9.41 10.09
CA ASN A 331 12.45 -9.57 10.73
C ASN A 331 12.54 -10.86 11.57
N GLN A 332 11.47 -11.24 12.27
CA GLN A 332 11.40 -12.51 13.00
C GLN A 332 11.49 -13.72 12.06
N ALA A 333 10.93 -13.63 10.86
CA ALA A 333 10.97 -14.68 9.85
C ALA A 333 12.28 -14.75 9.04
N LEU A 334 13.17 -13.77 9.15
CA LEU A 334 14.43 -13.71 8.37
C LEU A 334 15.29 -14.99 8.46
N PRO A 335 15.44 -15.69 9.60
CA PRO A 335 16.21 -16.93 9.67
C PRO A 335 15.65 -18.02 8.73
N GLU A 336 14.34 -18.12 8.61
CA GLU A 336 13.66 -19.05 7.71
C GLU A 336 13.72 -18.62 6.25
N LEU A 337 13.58 -17.33 5.99
CA LEU A 337 13.57 -16.73 4.65
C LEU A 337 14.95 -16.56 4.04
N SER A 338 16.02 -16.56 4.86
CA SER A 338 17.38 -16.20 4.41
C SER A 338 17.96 -17.11 3.31
N SER A 339 17.52 -18.37 3.24
CA SER A 339 17.92 -19.31 2.18
C SER A 339 17.24 -19.07 0.83
N ARG A 340 16.09 -18.39 0.82
CA ARG A 340 15.26 -18.14 -0.37
C ARG A 340 15.41 -16.73 -0.93
N TYR A 341 15.67 -15.77 -0.07
CA TYR A 341 15.71 -14.34 -0.43
C TYR A 341 17.10 -13.75 -0.24
N SER A 342 17.63 -13.12 -1.27
CA SER A 342 18.95 -12.49 -1.24
C SER A 342 19.05 -11.37 -0.21
N ALA A 343 20.26 -11.00 0.20
CA ALA A 343 20.51 -9.86 1.08
C ALA A 343 19.91 -8.55 0.50
N THR A 344 20.06 -8.36 -0.81
CA THR A 344 19.51 -7.19 -1.52
C THR A 344 17.99 -7.15 -1.45
N PHE A 345 17.32 -8.30 -1.63
CA PHE A 345 15.86 -8.40 -1.49
C PHE A 345 15.41 -8.06 -0.06
N ARG A 346 16.10 -8.60 0.94
CA ARG A 346 15.77 -8.35 2.36
C ARG A 346 15.92 -6.86 2.71
N ARG A 347 16.97 -6.20 2.21
CA ARG A 347 17.15 -4.75 2.37
C ARG A 347 16.05 -3.98 1.62
N MET A 348 15.72 -4.39 0.40
CA MET A 348 14.61 -3.79 -0.37
C MET A 348 13.30 -3.83 0.41
N PHE A 349 12.95 -4.99 0.97
CA PHE A 349 11.67 -5.16 1.67
C PHE A 349 11.64 -4.40 3.00
N ASN A 350 12.75 -4.40 3.75
CA ASN A 350 12.92 -3.58 4.94
C ASN A 350 12.75 -2.08 4.65
N TYR A 351 13.40 -1.59 3.59
CA TYR A 351 13.27 -0.20 3.13
C TYR A 351 11.81 0.14 2.78
N TYR A 352 11.13 -0.73 2.03
CA TYR A 352 9.75 -0.55 1.66
C TYR A 352 8.83 -0.35 2.86
N LEU A 353 8.85 -1.30 3.81
CA LEU A 353 7.97 -1.25 4.97
C LEU A 353 8.20 0.00 5.82
N CYS A 354 9.47 0.32 6.07
CA CYS A 354 9.84 1.49 6.87
C CYS A 354 9.56 2.82 6.15
N ALA A 355 9.80 2.91 4.83
CA ALA A 355 9.53 4.12 4.07
C ALA A 355 8.03 4.43 4.04
N CYS A 356 7.19 3.41 3.81
CA CYS A 356 5.75 3.57 3.84
C CYS A 356 5.24 3.92 5.25
N ALA A 357 5.77 3.29 6.32
CA ALA A 357 5.43 3.64 7.71
C ALA A 357 5.75 5.10 8.00
N GLY A 358 6.95 5.57 7.59
CA GLY A 358 7.36 6.97 7.71
C GLY A 358 6.43 7.94 6.96
N ALA A 359 5.95 7.56 5.77
CA ALA A 359 5.05 8.37 4.94
C ALA A 359 3.67 8.53 5.62
N PHE A 360 3.07 7.47 6.15
CA PHE A 360 1.82 7.55 6.92
C PHE A 360 2.00 8.35 8.21
N ARG A 361 3.09 8.15 8.94
CA ARG A 361 3.43 8.90 10.16
C ARG A 361 3.65 10.39 9.88
N ALA A 362 4.23 10.73 8.74
CA ALA A 362 4.41 12.12 8.31
C ALA A 362 3.11 12.76 7.80
N ARG A 363 2.04 11.99 7.58
CA ARG A 363 0.77 12.42 6.96
C ARG A 363 0.98 12.93 5.53
N ASP A 364 1.94 12.37 4.81
CA ASP A 364 2.16 12.66 3.39
C ASP A 364 1.20 11.87 2.50
N ILE A 365 0.84 10.68 2.95
CA ILE A 365 -0.22 9.83 2.40
C ILE A 365 -1.22 9.46 3.49
N GLU A 366 -2.45 9.13 3.07
CA GLU A 366 -3.57 8.83 3.95
C GLU A 366 -4.18 7.49 3.59
N LEU A 367 -5.01 6.95 4.48
CA LEU A 367 -5.88 5.82 4.19
C LEU A 367 -7.33 6.19 4.45
N TRP A 368 -8.18 5.86 3.50
CA TRP A 368 -9.60 6.17 3.59
C TRP A 368 -10.47 4.93 3.39
N GLN A 369 -11.53 4.86 4.19
CA GLN A 369 -12.73 4.09 3.85
C GLN A 369 -13.84 5.06 3.51
N VAL A 370 -14.38 4.96 2.31
CA VAL A 370 -15.49 5.78 1.84
C VAL A 370 -16.69 4.88 1.61
N LEU A 371 -17.80 5.19 2.29
CA LEU A 371 -19.07 4.47 2.15
C LEU A 371 -19.98 5.26 1.23
N PHE A 372 -20.55 4.58 0.26
CA PHE A 372 -21.47 5.11 -0.73
C PHE A 372 -22.81 4.38 -0.70
N SER A 373 -23.89 5.11 -1.02
CA SER A 373 -25.22 4.58 -1.30
C SER A 373 -25.78 5.17 -2.57
N ARG A 374 -26.92 4.67 -3.03
CA ARG A 374 -27.71 5.30 -4.11
C ARG A 374 -28.76 6.29 -3.58
N GLY A 375 -28.59 6.81 -2.36
CA GLY A 375 -29.54 7.71 -1.72
C GLY A 375 -30.61 6.95 -0.96
N VAL A 376 -30.25 6.40 0.21
CA VAL A 376 -31.19 5.78 1.13
C VAL A 376 -32.00 6.86 1.85
N GLU A 377 -33.32 6.77 1.81
CA GLU A 377 -34.19 7.74 2.50
C GLU A 377 -33.87 7.78 4.00
N GLY A 378 -33.68 8.97 4.54
CA GLY A 378 -33.30 9.19 5.94
C GLY A 378 -31.82 8.99 6.25
N GLY A 379 -31.00 8.64 5.23
CA GLY A 379 -29.55 8.42 5.39
C GLY A 379 -29.19 7.09 6.05
N ILE A 380 -27.90 6.88 6.28
CA ILE A 380 -27.34 5.63 6.82
C ILE A 380 -26.63 5.90 8.14
N ARG A 381 -26.93 5.08 9.15
CA ARG A 381 -26.14 5.09 10.39
C ARG A 381 -24.85 4.31 10.17
N VAL A 382 -23.72 4.99 10.27
CA VAL A 382 -22.38 4.40 10.06
C VAL A 382 -21.77 3.99 11.40
N TYR A 383 -21.19 2.79 11.42
CA TYR A 383 -20.45 2.26 12.56
C TYR A 383 -18.94 2.54 12.39
N ARG A 384 -18.27 2.86 13.48
CA ARG A 384 -16.81 3.11 13.53
C ARG A 384 -16.19 2.47 14.75
#